data_c8fcb6007f42b665820ba024b0595f74
#
_entry.id   c8fcb6007f42b665820ba024b0595f74
#
_cell.length_a   1.000
_cell.length_b   1.000
_cell.length_c   1.000
_cell.angle_alpha   90.00
_cell.angle_beta   90.00
_cell.angle_gamma   90.00
#
_symmetry.space_group_name_H-M   'P 1'
#
loop_
_entity.id
_entity.type
_entity.pdbx_description
1 polymer ?
#
loop_
_entity_poly.entity_id
_entity_poly.type
_entity_poly.pdbx_seq_one_letter_code
_entity_poly.pdbx_strand_id
1 'polypeptide(L)'
;VDMPEGVTVYPVYFSSEKLPYPVVGMSDEMPYTSTRYRDMTEEMAGQFKAAFLEVLDEAIEKENPDIILCHHLYYLTALIRAHYPAKKVYGFCHNTDLRQMESILFERNFIRQEIPKLDRIFALQEAQKEKIKKIYPVSEKQMTVIGTGYNSEVFKKTGIKLSRKDGKIRMIFAGKITQKKGVKSLLRALNLLDYEKEKIQLIHDYAVRSHQIFGQFIYG
;
A
#
# COMPACT_ATOMS: atom_id res chain seq x y z
N VAL A 1 -17.76 -7.46 -3.12
CA VAL A 1 -16.59 -8.37 -2.98
C VAL A 1 -17.08 -9.54 -2.18
N ASP A 2 -17.02 -10.75 -2.76
CA ASP A 2 -17.34 -11.97 -2.02
C ASP A 2 -16.28 -12.16 -0.95
N MET A 3 -16.70 -12.12 0.30
CA MET A 3 -15.82 -12.33 1.45
C MET A 3 -15.73 -13.82 1.74
N PRO A 4 -14.57 -14.33 2.19
CA PRO A 4 -14.45 -15.71 2.64
C PRO A 4 -15.44 -16.00 3.78
N GLU A 5 -15.88 -17.24 3.88
CA GLU A 5 -16.73 -17.69 4.99
C GLU A 5 -16.04 -17.46 6.35
N GLY A 6 -16.78 -16.99 7.34
CA GLY A 6 -16.24 -16.67 8.67
C GLY A 6 -15.56 -15.32 8.81
N VAL A 7 -15.62 -14.46 7.78
CA VAL A 7 -15.09 -13.08 7.86
C VAL A 7 -16.23 -12.08 8.06
N THR A 8 -16.19 -11.35 9.17
CA THR A 8 -17.10 -10.22 9.43
C THR A 8 -16.44 -8.92 8.96
N VAL A 9 -17.21 -8.05 8.29
CA VAL A 9 -16.73 -6.77 7.75
C VAL A 9 -17.42 -5.62 8.46
N TYR A 10 -16.65 -4.69 8.98
CA TYR A 10 -17.11 -3.46 9.62
C TYR A 10 -16.68 -2.26 8.75
N PRO A 11 -17.49 -1.82 7.79
CA PRO A 11 -17.09 -0.80 6.83
C PRO A 11 -17.21 0.61 7.39
N VAL A 12 -16.24 1.47 7.05
CA VAL A 12 -16.32 2.92 7.22
C VAL A 12 -16.56 3.56 5.85
N TYR A 13 -17.64 4.33 5.71
CA TYR A 13 -18.06 4.91 4.45
C TYR A 13 -17.62 6.36 4.34
N PHE A 14 -16.80 6.66 3.33
CA PHE A 14 -16.46 8.01 2.89
C PHE A 14 -17.52 8.56 1.92
N SER A 15 -17.50 9.86 1.66
CA SER A 15 -18.53 10.58 0.91
C SER A 15 -19.94 10.35 1.50
N SER A 16 -20.00 10.33 2.82
CA SER A 16 -21.19 10.13 3.65
C SER A 16 -21.42 11.35 4.53
N GLU A 17 -22.51 11.35 5.30
CA GLU A 17 -22.79 12.40 6.27
C GLU A 17 -21.69 12.52 7.34
N LYS A 18 -21.14 11.39 7.82
CA LYS A 18 -20.06 11.35 8.82
C LYS A 18 -18.70 11.74 8.26
N LEU A 19 -18.41 11.38 7.01
CA LEU A 19 -17.16 11.65 6.30
C LEU A 19 -17.46 12.28 4.95
N PRO A 20 -17.77 13.61 4.89
CA PRO A 20 -18.26 14.27 3.67
C PRO A 20 -17.15 14.56 2.63
N TYR A 21 -16.16 13.70 2.55
CA TYR A 21 -15.04 13.82 1.62
C TYR A 21 -14.63 12.44 1.09
N PRO A 22 -13.94 12.38 -0.06
CA PRO A 22 -13.44 11.13 -0.63
C PRO A 22 -12.48 10.39 0.29
N VAL A 23 -12.37 9.07 0.11
CA VAL A 23 -11.48 8.20 0.88
C VAL A 23 -10.05 8.76 0.94
N VAL A 24 -9.45 8.72 2.13
CA VAL A 24 -8.09 9.21 2.33
C VAL A 24 -7.06 8.22 1.79
N GLY A 25 -6.26 8.64 0.81
CA GLY A 25 -5.29 7.82 0.13
C GLY A 25 -3.89 7.89 0.74
N MET A 26 -3.21 6.74 0.86
CA MET A 26 -1.80 6.67 1.28
C MET A 26 -0.80 7.14 0.20
N SER A 27 -1.29 7.65 -0.94
CA SER A 27 -0.49 8.23 -2.01
C SER A 27 -1.18 9.46 -2.58
N ASP A 28 -0.40 10.44 -3.03
CA ASP A 28 -0.94 11.64 -3.69
C ASP A 28 -1.60 11.32 -5.05
N GLU A 29 -1.27 10.15 -5.62
CA GLU A 29 -1.80 9.67 -6.90
C GLU A 29 -2.50 8.33 -6.68
N MET A 30 -3.82 8.37 -6.54
CA MET A 30 -4.66 7.18 -6.46
C MET A 30 -5.39 6.98 -7.81
N PRO A 31 -5.75 5.74 -8.19
CA PRO A 31 -6.50 5.47 -9.42
C PRO A 31 -7.99 5.84 -9.33
N TYR A 32 -8.38 6.49 -8.27
CA TYR A 32 -9.73 6.97 -7.96
C TYR A 32 -9.66 8.32 -7.24
N THR A 33 -10.76 9.06 -7.19
CA THR A 33 -10.86 10.31 -6.44
C THR A 33 -10.59 10.05 -4.96
N SER A 34 -9.60 10.75 -4.40
CA SER A 34 -9.17 10.55 -3.01
C SER A 34 -8.73 11.86 -2.37
N THR A 35 -8.90 11.94 -1.06
CA THR A 35 -8.33 12.99 -0.22
C THR A 35 -6.87 12.67 0.08
N ARG A 36 -5.97 13.65 -0.01
CA ARG A 36 -4.58 13.47 0.40
C ARG A 36 -4.42 13.87 1.87
N TYR A 37 -3.60 13.18 2.62
CA TYR A 37 -3.33 13.54 4.02
C TYR A 37 -2.84 14.97 4.21
N ARG A 38 -2.09 15.51 3.25
CA ARG A 38 -1.61 16.91 3.31
C ARG A 38 -2.72 17.95 3.20
N ASP A 39 -3.88 17.57 2.68
CA ASP A 39 -5.03 18.45 2.48
C ASP A 39 -6.11 18.26 3.58
N MET A 40 -5.87 17.35 4.53
CA MET A 40 -6.79 17.15 5.65
C MET A 40 -6.70 18.32 6.62
N THR A 41 -7.89 18.88 6.94
CA THR A 41 -8.06 19.87 7.99
C THR A 41 -8.20 19.21 9.37
N GLU A 42 -8.12 20.00 10.45
CA GLU A 42 -8.37 19.50 11.81
C GLU A 42 -9.80 18.94 11.95
N GLU A 43 -10.77 19.58 11.32
CA GLU A 43 -12.17 19.09 11.28
C GLU A 43 -12.25 17.70 10.62
N MET A 44 -11.66 17.54 9.43
CA MET A 44 -11.60 16.26 8.72
C MET A 44 -10.89 15.18 9.54
N ALA A 45 -9.81 15.53 10.24
CA ALA A 45 -9.10 14.61 11.11
C ALA A 45 -9.96 14.17 12.31
N GLY A 46 -10.73 15.11 12.89
CA GLY A 46 -11.71 14.83 13.95
C GLY A 46 -12.81 13.90 13.48
N GLN A 47 -13.41 14.17 12.32
CA GLN A 47 -14.44 13.32 11.69
C GLN A 47 -13.89 11.92 11.38
N PHE A 48 -12.69 11.84 10.80
CA PHE A 48 -12.00 10.57 10.53
C PHE A 48 -11.82 9.75 11.81
N LYS A 49 -11.26 10.37 12.85
CA LYS A 49 -11.06 9.73 14.14
C LYS A 49 -12.37 9.21 14.72
N ALA A 50 -13.41 10.05 14.77
CA ALA A 50 -14.71 9.67 15.33
C ALA A 50 -15.34 8.50 14.58
N ALA A 51 -15.41 8.56 13.24
CA ALA A 51 -16.03 7.53 12.42
C ALA A 51 -15.29 6.19 12.49
N PHE A 52 -13.95 6.20 12.51
CA PHE A 52 -13.18 4.96 12.61
C PHE A 52 -13.24 4.36 14.01
N LEU A 53 -13.16 5.16 15.07
CA LEU A 53 -13.22 4.64 16.44
C LEU A 53 -14.61 4.09 16.78
N GLU A 54 -15.69 4.70 16.32
CA GLU A 54 -17.06 4.19 16.49
C GLU A 54 -17.20 2.76 15.92
N VAL A 55 -16.74 2.55 14.69
CA VAL A 55 -16.80 1.24 14.03
C VAL A 55 -15.83 0.23 14.67
N LEU A 56 -14.68 0.69 15.11
CA LEU A 56 -13.70 -0.16 15.81
C LEU A 56 -14.18 -0.56 17.20
N ASP A 57 -14.84 0.33 17.94
CA ASP A 57 -15.42 0.01 19.27
C ASP A 57 -16.49 -1.08 19.11
N GLU A 58 -17.38 -0.95 18.11
CA GLU A 58 -18.37 -1.98 17.79
C GLU A 58 -17.71 -3.33 17.45
N ALA A 59 -16.69 -3.31 16.58
CA ALA A 59 -16.00 -4.54 16.17
C ALA A 59 -15.25 -5.19 17.33
N ILE A 60 -14.56 -4.41 18.16
CA ILE A 60 -13.81 -4.90 19.32
C ILE A 60 -14.75 -5.46 20.38
N GLU A 61 -15.89 -4.83 20.63
CA GLU A 61 -16.89 -5.30 21.58
C GLU A 61 -17.50 -6.64 21.14
N LYS A 62 -17.85 -6.75 19.87
CA LYS A 62 -18.50 -7.96 19.33
C LYS A 62 -17.54 -9.14 19.15
N GLU A 63 -16.36 -8.88 18.60
CA GLU A 63 -15.43 -9.96 18.19
C GLU A 63 -14.38 -10.27 19.26
N ASN A 64 -14.15 -9.35 20.22
CA ASN A 64 -13.14 -9.44 21.26
C ASN A 64 -11.78 -10.02 20.79
N PRO A 65 -11.14 -9.44 19.77
CA PRO A 65 -9.95 -9.99 19.16
C PRO A 65 -8.75 -10.01 20.14
N ASP A 66 -7.93 -11.05 20.07
CA ASP A 66 -6.69 -11.15 20.84
C ASP A 66 -5.62 -10.21 20.30
N ILE A 67 -5.63 -9.95 19.00
CA ILE A 67 -4.62 -9.15 18.29
C ILE A 67 -5.32 -8.27 17.25
N ILE A 68 -4.90 -7.01 17.17
CA ILE A 68 -5.31 -6.08 16.12
C ILE A 68 -4.14 -5.92 15.12
N LEU A 69 -4.37 -6.24 13.87
CA LEU A 69 -3.40 -6.09 12.78
C LEU A 69 -3.70 -4.82 11.99
N CYS A 70 -2.74 -3.90 11.97
CA CYS A 70 -2.88 -2.61 11.30
C CYS A 70 -1.97 -2.53 10.07
N HIS A 71 -2.52 -2.13 8.94
CA HIS A 71 -1.73 -1.81 7.76
C HIS A 71 -1.39 -0.32 7.71
N HIS A 72 -0.14 -0.02 7.36
CA HIS A 72 0.51 1.29 7.39
C HIS A 72 0.83 1.79 8.81
N LEU A 73 2.09 2.13 9.04
CA LEU A 73 2.56 2.79 10.27
C LEU A 73 2.25 4.28 10.19
N TYR A 74 0.95 4.62 10.22
CA TYR A 74 0.49 5.99 10.02
C TYR A 74 -0.72 6.31 10.92
N TYR A 75 -1.51 7.31 10.56
CA TYR A 75 -2.52 7.94 11.40
C TYR A 75 -3.52 6.98 12.03
N LEU A 76 -4.20 6.13 11.22
CA LEU A 76 -5.18 5.17 11.78
C LEU A 76 -4.54 4.18 12.75
N THR A 77 -3.37 3.65 12.44
CA THR A 77 -2.63 2.76 13.35
C THR A 77 -2.25 3.45 14.66
N ALA A 78 -1.85 4.72 14.59
CA ALA A 78 -1.57 5.53 15.76
C ALA A 78 -2.84 5.77 16.60
N LEU A 79 -3.98 6.06 15.97
CA LEU A 79 -5.27 6.20 16.66
C LEU A 79 -5.67 4.91 17.38
N ILE A 80 -5.55 3.76 16.71
CA ILE A 80 -5.84 2.44 17.30
C ILE A 80 -4.94 2.17 18.50
N ARG A 81 -3.63 2.40 18.38
CA ARG A 81 -2.70 2.20 19.49
C ARG A 81 -3.03 3.08 20.70
N ALA A 82 -3.37 4.35 20.45
CA ALA A 82 -3.73 5.29 21.53
C ALA A 82 -5.06 4.93 22.20
N HIS A 83 -6.05 4.47 21.41
CA HIS A 83 -7.40 4.18 21.90
C HIS A 83 -7.48 2.84 22.65
N TYR A 84 -6.71 1.84 22.24
CA TYR A 84 -6.70 0.50 22.85
C TYR A 84 -5.35 0.15 23.50
N PRO A 85 -4.95 0.85 24.59
CA PRO A 85 -3.62 0.65 25.20
C PRO A 85 -3.42 -0.75 25.82
N ALA A 86 -4.50 -1.45 26.15
CA ALA A 86 -4.47 -2.80 26.73
C ALA A 86 -4.49 -3.93 25.67
N LYS A 87 -4.85 -3.63 24.41
CA LYS A 87 -4.89 -4.64 23.34
C LYS A 87 -3.53 -4.80 22.67
N LYS A 88 -3.24 -6.00 22.16
CA LYS A 88 -2.05 -6.23 21.33
C LYS A 88 -2.28 -5.65 19.93
N VAL A 89 -1.48 -4.68 19.55
CA VAL A 89 -1.57 -4.01 18.23
C VAL A 89 -0.28 -4.17 17.47
N TYR A 90 -0.36 -4.80 16.30
CA TYR A 90 0.76 -5.04 15.40
C TYR A 90 0.61 -4.21 14.13
N GLY A 91 1.71 -3.62 13.66
CA GLY A 91 1.70 -2.75 12.48
C GLY A 91 2.54 -3.30 11.33
N PHE A 92 2.00 -3.22 10.09
CA PHE A 92 2.71 -3.57 8.86
C PHE A 92 3.15 -2.31 8.12
N CYS A 93 4.45 -2.20 7.84
CA CYS A 93 5.00 -1.10 7.07
C CYS A 93 4.90 -1.36 5.56
N HIS A 94 4.44 -0.36 4.79
CA HIS A 94 4.26 -0.44 3.33
C HIS A 94 5.08 0.58 2.53
N ASN A 95 6.09 1.22 3.10
CA ASN A 95 6.91 2.30 2.52
C ASN A 95 6.17 3.61 2.20
N THR A 96 4.89 3.56 1.81
CA THR A 96 4.09 4.77 1.57
C THR A 96 3.87 5.55 2.85
N ASP A 97 3.67 4.86 3.96
CA ASP A 97 3.59 5.40 5.32
C ASP A 97 4.88 6.16 5.71
N LEU A 98 6.05 5.56 5.49
CA LEU A 98 7.33 6.22 5.78
C LEU A 98 7.51 7.48 4.93
N ARG A 99 7.17 7.41 3.63
CA ARG A 99 7.23 8.57 2.75
C ARG A 99 6.28 9.69 3.19
N GLN A 100 5.06 9.35 3.64
CA GLN A 100 4.13 10.33 4.20
C GLN A 100 4.74 11.01 5.43
N MET A 101 5.34 10.24 6.34
CA MET A 101 6.01 10.77 7.53
C MET A 101 7.20 11.69 7.19
N GLU A 102 7.92 11.43 6.11
CA GLU A 102 9.04 12.27 5.68
C GLU A 102 8.57 13.58 5.04
N SER A 103 7.45 13.57 4.32
CA SER A 103 7.04 14.68 3.43
C SER A 103 5.83 15.49 3.93
N ILE A 104 5.05 15.00 4.88
CA ILE A 104 3.80 15.62 5.35
C ILE A 104 3.84 15.87 6.85
N LEU A 105 3.33 17.04 7.27
CA LEU A 105 3.31 17.43 8.69
C LEU A 105 2.05 16.97 9.42
N PHE A 106 1.02 16.52 8.69
CA PHE A 106 -0.25 16.10 9.26
C PHE A 106 -0.06 15.09 10.40
N GLU A 107 -0.53 15.44 11.59
CA GLU A 107 -0.52 14.62 12.82
C GLU A 107 0.84 13.96 13.13
N ARG A 108 1.93 14.47 12.57
CA ARG A 108 3.27 13.86 12.64
C ARG A 108 3.75 13.59 14.06
N ASN A 109 3.54 14.53 14.98
CA ASN A 109 3.98 14.38 16.37
C ASN A 109 3.19 13.29 17.07
N PHE A 110 1.88 13.26 16.91
CA PHE A 110 1.01 12.22 17.45
C PHE A 110 1.41 10.85 16.92
N ILE A 111 1.56 10.72 15.59
CA ILE A 111 1.96 9.45 14.96
C ILE A 111 3.32 8.97 15.49
N ARG A 112 4.31 9.88 15.61
CA ARG A 112 5.63 9.55 16.16
C ARG A 112 5.61 9.12 17.61
N GLN A 113 4.64 9.58 18.39
CA GLN A 113 4.47 9.17 19.81
C GLN A 113 3.80 7.81 19.94
N GLU A 114 2.85 7.48 19.07
CA GLU A 114 2.02 6.28 19.21
C GLU A 114 2.59 5.04 18.50
N ILE A 115 3.17 5.19 17.31
CA ILE A 115 3.72 4.05 16.56
C ILE A 115 4.80 3.27 17.36
N PRO A 116 5.70 3.90 18.13
CA PRO A 116 6.66 3.17 18.96
C PRO A 116 6.06 2.33 20.08
N LYS A 117 4.80 2.56 20.43
CA LYS A 117 4.08 1.80 21.47
C LYS A 117 3.43 0.51 20.92
N LEU A 118 3.54 0.24 19.60
CA LEU A 118 3.05 -1.02 19.02
C LEU A 118 3.80 -2.22 19.63
N ASP A 119 3.09 -3.31 19.84
CA ASP A 119 3.69 -4.54 20.38
C ASP A 119 4.63 -5.21 19.40
N ARG A 120 4.35 -5.08 18.08
CA ARG A 120 5.18 -5.61 17.00
C ARG A 120 5.04 -4.77 15.73
N ILE A 121 6.15 -4.63 15.02
CA ILE A 121 6.19 -3.97 13.70
C ILE A 121 6.75 -4.96 12.68
N PHE A 122 6.02 -5.13 11.58
CA PHE A 122 6.44 -5.97 10.48
C PHE A 122 6.98 -5.13 9.33
N ALA A 123 8.21 -5.43 8.93
CA ALA A 123 8.89 -4.84 7.78
C ALA A 123 8.97 -5.85 6.64
N LEU A 124 8.97 -5.38 5.39
CA LEU A 124 9.06 -6.25 4.22
C LEU A 124 10.50 -6.68 3.91
N GLN A 125 11.50 -5.90 4.36
CA GLN A 125 12.92 -6.17 4.12
C GLN A 125 13.81 -5.43 5.13
N GLU A 126 15.06 -5.84 5.29
CA GLU A 126 16.01 -5.24 6.24
C GLU A 126 16.21 -3.73 5.99
N ALA A 127 16.35 -3.31 4.74
CA ALA A 127 16.50 -1.89 4.43
C ALA A 127 15.29 -1.03 4.87
N GLN A 128 14.10 -1.62 4.99
CA GLN A 128 12.92 -0.94 5.49
C GLN A 128 12.99 -0.75 7.01
N LYS A 129 13.55 -1.72 7.78
CA LYS A 129 13.78 -1.57 9.23
C LYS A 129 14.64 -0.35 9.52
N GLU A 130 15.72 -0.14 8.76
CA GLU A 130 16.58 1.03 8.93
C GLU A 130 15.84 2.35 8.70
N LYS A 131 14.92 2.38 7.71
CA LYS A 131 14.07 3.56 7.49
C LYS A 131 13.08 3.78 8.62
N ILE A 132 12.47 2.72 9.13
CA ILE A 132 11.53 2.78 10.25
C ILE A 132 12.24 3.39 11.47
N LYS A 133 13.45 2.91 11.82
CA LYS A 133 14.26 3.44 12.95
C LYS A 133 14.62 4.92 12.79
N LYS A 134 14.83 5.40 11.57
CA LYS A 134 15.12 6.82 11.32
C LYS A 134 13.91 7.72 11.59
N ILE A 135 12.70 7.21 11.38
CA ILE A 135 11.46 7.97 11.51
C ILE A 135 10.85 7.84 12.91
N TYR A 136 10.88 6.62 13.44
CA TYR A 136 10.27 6.27 14.73
C TYR A 136 11.33 5.79 15.73
N PRO A 137 11.26 6.21 16.99
CA PRO A 137 12.14 5.71 18.06
C PRO A 137 11.73 4.30 18.51
N VAL A 138 11.89 3.31 17.62
CA VAL A 138 11.54 1.90 17.85
C VAL A 138 12.77 1.03 18.07
N SER A 139 12.65 -0.01 18.90
CA SER A 139 13.73 -0.95 19.16
C SER A 139 13.83 -2.04 18.08
N GLU A 140 15.04 -2.57 17.86
CA GLU A 140 15.28 -3.69 16.95
C GLU A 140 14.43 -4.92 17.29
N LYS A 141 14.26 -5.20 18.58
CA LYS A 141 13.47 -6.34 19.09
C LYS A 141 11.97 -6.25 18.78
N GLN A 142 11.48 -5.05 18.53
CA GLN A 142 10.08 -4.78 18.20
C GLN A 142 9.76 -5.06 16.74
N MET A 143 10.80 -5.16 15.89
CA MET A 143 10.67 -5.31 14.45
C MET A 143 10.99 -6.71 13.98
N THR A 144 10.18 -7.21 13.02
CA THR A 144 10.38 -8.49 12.36
C THR A 144 10.29 -8.30 10.84
N VAL A 145 11.25 -8.84 10.10
CA VAL A 145 11.17 -8.89 8.63
C VAL A 145 10.39 -10.12 8.23
N ILE A 146 9.31 -9.91 7.49
CA ILE A 146 8.40 -10.97 7.03
C ILE A 146 8.45 -11.22 5.52
N GLY A 147 9.14 -10.36 4.76
CA GLY A 147 9.14 -10.43 3.31
C GLY A 147 7.82 -9.99 2.67
N THR A 148 7.75 -10.18 1.35
CA THR A 148 6.56 -9.93 0.55
C THR A 148 6.01 -11.28 0.09
N GLY A 149 4.86 -11.68 0.58
CA GLY A 149 4.20 -12.90 0.16
C GLY A 149 3.70 -12.83 -1.29
N TYR A 150 3.57 -13.97 -1.96
CA TYR A 150 2.90 -14.10 -3.25
C TYR A 150 2.12 -15.41 -3.29
N ASN A 151 1.09 -15.44 -4.12
CA ASN A 151 0.32 -16.67 -4.34
C ASN A 151 1.08 -17.60 -5.31
N SER A 152 1.70 -18.66 -4.79
CA SER A 152 2.48 -19.63 -5.57
C SER A 152 1.64 -20.43 -6.56
N GLU A 153 0.33 -20.58 -6.35
CA GLU A 153 -0.57 -21.24 -7.29
C GLU A 153 -0.81 -20.38 -8.53
N VAL A 154 -0.80 -19.07 -8.38
CA VAL A 154 -0.96 -18.11 -9.48
C VAL A 154 0.39 -17.82 -10.15
N PHE A 155 1.43 -17.53 -9.34
CA PHE A 155 2.76 -17.15 -9.82
C PHE A 155 3.71 -18.32 -9.79
N LYS A 156 3.54 -19.27 -10.70
CA LYS A 156 4.40 -20.47 -10.83
C LYS A 156 4.97 -20.60 -12.25
N LYS A 157 6.13 -21.21 -12.32
CA LYS A 157 6.70 -21.57 -13.64
C LYS A 157 5.81 -22.60 -14.30
N THR A 158 5.24 -22.27 -15.45
CA THR A 158 4.34 -23.14 -16.21
C THR A 158 5.09 -24.24 -17.00
N GLY A 159 6.41 -24.24 -17.01
CA GLY A 159 7.21 -25.15 -17.80
C GLY A 159 7.22 -24.87 -19.31
N ILE A 160 6.43 -23.93 -19.79
CA ILE A 160 6.37 -23.56 -21.20
C ILE A 160 7.64 -22.77 -21.54
N LYS A 161 8.61 -23.44 -22.17
CA LYS A 161 9.71 -22.76 -22.85
C LYS A 161 9.17 -22.21 -24.17
N LEU A 162 8.88 -20.91 -24.21
CA LEU A 162 8.61 -20.24 -25.48
C LEU A 162 9.88 -20.34 -26.33
N SER A 163 9.83 -21.13 -27.40
CA SER A 163 10.91 -21.22 -28.38
C SER A 163 11.09 -19.85 -29.04
N ARG A 164 12.22 -19.21 -28.78
CA ARG A 164 12.57 -17.90 -29.34
C ARG A 164 13.29 -18.09 -30.67
N LYS A 165 12.57 -18.42 -31.72
CA LYS A 165 13.15 -18.58 -33.08
C LYS A 165 13.26 -17.26 -33.85
N ASP A 166 12.63 -16.19 -33.36
CA ASP A 166 12.53 -14.88 -34.05
C ASP A 166 13.66 -13.90 -33.70
N GLY A 167 14.61 -14.29 -32.84
CA GLY A 167 15.74 -13.44 -32.42
C GLY A 167 15.35 -12.17 -31.64
N LYS A 168 14.07 -11.99 -31.31
CA LYS A 168 13.60 -10.77 -30.63
C LYS A 168 13.83 -10.82 -29.13
N ILE A 169 14.23 -9.69 -28.56
CA ILE A 169 14.30 -9.45 -27.11
C ILE A 169 12.93 -8.94 -26.64
N ARG A 170 12.27 -9.70 -25.80
CA ARG A 170 10.99 -9.30 -25.20
C ARG A 170 11.21 -8.71 -23.84
N MET A 171 10.79 -7.48 -23.65
CA MET A 171 10.81 -6.76 -22.39
C MET A 171 9.37 -6.63 -21.89
N ILE A 172 9.16 -6.87 -20.60
CA ILE A 172 7.85 -6.69 -19.96
C ILE A 172 7.97 -5.56 -18.94
N PHE A 173 7.06 -4.60 -19.05
CA PHE A 173 6.83 -3.61 -18.01
C PHE A 173 5.52 -3.94 -17.29
N ALA A 174 5.60 -4.28 -16.00
CA ALA A 174 4.44 -4.53 -15.16
C ALA A 174 4.27 -3.40 -14.14
N GLY A 175 3.16 -2.67 -14.22
CA GLY A 175 2.87 -1.58 -13.28
C GLY A 175 1.95 -0.50 -13.85
N LYS A 176 1.59 0.48 -12.99
CA LYS A 176 0.81 1.65 -13.43
C LYS A 176 1.60 2.49 -14.44
N ILE A 177 0.96 2.95 -15.50
CA ILE A 177 1.54 3.91 -16.44
C ILE A 177 1.52 5.29 -15.78
N THR A 178 2.57 5.61 -15.06
CA THR A 178 2.75 6.93 -14.43
C THR A 178 4.19 7.40 -14.58
N GLN A 179 4.39 8.70 -14.53
CA GLN A 179 5.74 9.28 -14.59
C GLN A 179 6.65 8.75 -13.48
N LYS A 180 6.12 8.56 -12.26
CA LYS A 180 6.84 8.01 -11.09
C LYS A 180 7.33 6.57 -11.29
N LYS A 181 6.68 5.80 -12.18
CA LYS A 181 7.08 4.42 -12.51
C LYS A 181 8.12 4.35 -13.64
N GLY A 182 8.57 5.49 -14.16
CA GLY A 182 9.66 5.57 -15.12
C GLY A 182 9.31 5.13 -16.54
N VAL A 183 8.04 4.96 -16.89
CA VAL A 183 7.62 4.54 -18.25
C VAL A 183 8.16 5.46 -19.33
N LYS A 184 8.08 6.79 -19.11
CA LYS A 184 8.61 7.77 -20.06
C LYS A 184 10.13 7.65 -20.24
N SER A 185 10.86 7.36 -19.14
CA SER A 185 12.30 7.13 -19.18
C SER A 185 12.64 5.83 -19.91
N LEU A 186 11.86 4.77 -19.70
CA LEU A 186 12.01 3.50 -20.42
C LEU A 186 11.83 3.70 -21.92
N LEU A 187 10.75 4.37 -22.34
CA LEU A 187 10.48 4.63 -23.77
C LEU A 187 11.59 5.51 -24.40
N ARG A 188 12.07 6.52 -23.69
CA ARG A 188 13.20 7.33 -24.14
C ARG A 188 14.49 6.51 -24.29
N ALA A 189 14.78 5.64 -23.32
CA ALA A 189 15.94 4.76 -23.39
C ALA A 189 15.85 3.81 -24.58
N LEU A 190 14.68 3.22 -24.84
CA LEU A 190 14.44 2.37 -26.02
C LEU A 190 14.64 3.15 -27.32
N ASN A 191 14.24 4.42 -27.38
CA ASN A 191 14.46 5.27 -28.55
C ASN A 191 15.92 5.60 -28.83
N LEU A 192 16.80 5.48 -27.84
CA LEU A 192 18.25 5.68 -28.02
C LEU A 192 18.98 4.44 -28.54
N LEU A 193 18.31 3.29 -28.63
CA LEU A 193 18.87 2.03 -29.14
C LEU A 193 18.69 1.98 -30.68
N ASP A 194 19.50 2.74 -31.42
CA ASP A 194 19.29 2.97 -32.86
C ASP A 194 19.40 1.74 -33.75
N TYR A 195 20.25 0.76 -33.40
CA TYR A 195 20.55 -0.38 -34.26
C TYR A 195 19.80 -1.68 -33.90
N GLU A 196 19.11 -1.72 -32.74
CA GLU A 196 18.44 -2.93 -32.22
C GLU A 196 16.93 -2.77 -32.03
N LYS A 197 16.35 -1.63 -32.47
CA LYS A 197 14.91 -1.33 -32.27
C LYS A 197 14.01 -2.43 -32.82
N GLU A 198 14.32 -2.96 -34.00
CA GLU A 198 13.53 -4.02 -34.65
C GLU A 198 13.57 -5.35 -33.89
N LYS A 199 14.60 -5.54 -33.05
CA LYS A 199 14.76 -6.74 -32.25
C LYS A 199 14.11 -6.65 -30.86
N ILE A 200 13.63 -5.47 -30.47
CA ILE A 200 13.03 -5.26 -29.14
C ILE A 200 11.52 -5.19 -29.26
N GLN A 201 10.85 -6.03 -28.52
CA GLN A 201 9.39 -5.99 -28.33
C GLN A 201 9.09 -5.63 -26.88
N LEU A 202 8.51 -4.44 -26.63
CA LEU A 202 8.04 -4.06 -25.32
C LEU A 202 6.58 -4.48 -25.14
N ILE A 203 6.34 -5.32 -24.13
CA ILE A 203 5.01 -5.75 -23.73
C ILE A 203 4.67 -5.03 -22.44
N HIS A 204 3.56 -4.34 -22.41
CA HIS A 204 3.04 -3.69 -21.22
C HIS A 204 1.83 -4.48 -20.71
N ASP A 205 1.89 -4.91 -19.43
CA ASP A 205 0.76 -5.50 -18.73
C ASP A 205 0.26 -4.52 -17.67
N TYR A 206 -1.02 -4.13 -17.79
CA TYR A 206 -1.70 -3.24 -16.86
C TYR A 206 -2.75 -4.03 -16.08
N ALA A 207 -2.40 -4.47 -14.89
CA ALA A 207 -3.36 -5.06 -13.97
C ALA A 207 -4.24 -3.95 -13.35
N VAL A 208 -5.38 -3.66 -13.96
CA VAL A 208 -6.45 -2.88 -13.31
C VAL A 208 -7.24 -3.83 -12.42
N ARG A 209 -7.27 -3.56 -11.13
CA ARG A 209 -8.30 -4.14 -10.23
C ARG A 209 -9.65 -3.49 -10.55
N SER A 210 -10.31 -3.98 -11.55
CA SER A 210 -11.76 -3.98 -11.73
C SER A 210 -12.06 -4.87 -12.91
N HIS A 211 -12.80 -5.95 -12.65
CA HIS A 211 -13.53 -6.79 -13.60
C HIS A 211 -13.21 -6.51 -15.08
N GLN A 212 -12.44 -7.44 -15.70
CA GLN A 212 -12.27 -7.59 -17.15
C GLN A 212 -11.67 -6.38 -17.89
N ILE A 213 -10.40 -6.47 -18.20
CA ILE A 213 -9.85 -6.27 -19.55
C ILE A 213 -8.33 -6.51 -19.43
N PHE A 214 -7.86 -7.65 -19.88
CA PHE A 214 -6.48 -7.84 -20.29
C PHE A 214 -6.33 -7.16 -21.65
N GLY A 215 -5.80 -5.95 -21.66
CA GLY A 215 -5.41 -5.27 -22.89
C GLY A 215 -3.92 -5.42 -23.11
N GLN A 216 -3.50 -6.27 -24.03
CA GLN A 216 -2.13 -6.28 -24.56
C GLN A 216 -2.01 -5.13 -25.56
N PHE A 217 -1.17 -4.15 -25.24
CA PHE A 217 -0.71 -3.18 -26.23
C PHE A 217 0.68 -3.64 -26.71
N ILE A 218 0.73 -4.05 -27.98
CA ILE A 218 1.97 -4.37 -28.69
C ILE A 218 2.34 -3.12 -29.49
N TYR A 219 3.47 -2.51 -29.18
CA TYR A 219 4.11 -1.52 -30.04
C TYR A 219 5.19 -2.23 -30.84
N GLY A 220 5.00 -2.28 -32.15
CA GLY A 220 5.99 -2.71 -33.14
C GLY A 220 6.91 -1.57 -33.56
#